data_fb5e0b6ac5d38a475fc1426bff4be617
#
_entry.id   fb5e0b6ac5d38a475fc1426bff4be617
#
_cell.length_a   1.000
_cell.length_b   1.000
_cell.length_c   1.000
_cell.angle_alpha   90.00
_cell.angle_beta   90.00
_cell.angle_gamma   90.00
#
_symmetry.space_group_name_H-M   'P 1'
#
loop_
_entity.id
_entity.type
_entity.pdbx_description
1 polymer ?
#
loop_
_entity_poly.entity_id
_entity_poly.type
_entity_poly.pdbx_seq_one_letter_code
_entity_poly.pdbx_strand_id
1 'polypeptide(L)'
;MQRLQIIVWLLLLGLLCGCAAQVQPDVLHEAPPETVSEPIPEAPQETRENPEPVLEEAVIEEPEEEYALLPAEPVWLLGRLTEIWSAGEMQWAERGSVLEAIAPLRLSDAEALLDDLPFVSYMHQDYVPLADVEQTFGLEWGQEPDGLRYLAKRKTVGEIPDGYNVPVLMYHAVGDDIWGYSDLFVSTANMEAQLKWLQENGYETIWFSDLAHVEDYEKPVILTFDDGYDDNYTVLFPLLEQYQAKATIFVIGNAMGSTHKMTREQVYELAASGLVSIQSHTYTHGNLSAMDEETLRMEMEQSNAALAAATGQIPYVLCYPEGKYSHLTMEVAKDYYAFALRMNGWTYQTGMDRYQVPRSYISRRTAIYDFNWYVGQAGKAR
;
A
#
# COMPACT_ATOMS: atom_id res chain seq x y z
N MET A 1 55.19 1.60 -22.13
CA MET A 1 56.24 2.43 -21.47
C MET A 1 55.57 3.46 -20.61
N GLN A 2 55.93 3.43 -19.32
CA GLN A 2 55.80 4.42 -18.26
C GLN A 2 54.39 4.81 -17.81
N ARG A 3 53.96 4.31 -16.68
CA ARG A 3 54.20 4.57 -15.22
C ARG A 3 53.46 5.81 -14.78
N LEU A 4 52.41 5.64 -13.97
CA LEU A 4 52.38 5.57 -12.51
C LEU A 4 52.61 6.96 -11.85
N GLN A 5 51.63 7.50 -11.17
CA GLN A 5 51.82 7.84 -9.73
C GLN A 5 50.52 8.26 -9.04
N ILE A 6 50.29 7.57 -7.96
CA ILE A 6 49.43 7.73 -6.79
C ILE A 6 49.91 8.96 -5.98
N ILE A 7 49.02 9.79 -5.44
CA ILE A 7 49.28 10.51 -4.19
C ILE A 7 47.98 10.53 -3.35
N VAL A 8 48.05 9.82 -2.25
CA VAL A 8 47.25 9.90 -1.05
C VAL A 8 47.74 11.08 -0.21
N TRP A 9 46.85 11.92 0.34
CA TRP A 9 47.15 12.68 1.55
C TRP A 9 45.94 12.70 2.48
N LEU A 10 46.18 12.17 3.63
CA LEU A 10 45.40 12.15 4.83
C LEU A 10 45.83 13.29 5.76
N LEU A 11 44.93 13.73 6.64
CA LEU A 11 45.12 14.25 8.00
C LEU A 11 45.35 15.77 8.17
N LEU A 12 44.63 16.46 8.92
CA LEU A 12 44.57 16.67 10.38
C LEU A 12 44.29 18.15 10.74
N LEU A 13 43.36 18.32 11.66
CA LEU A 13 43.32 19.20 12.84
C LEU A 13 43.39 20.74 12.67
N GLY A 14 42.41 21.32 13.37
CA GLY A 14 42.74 22.43 14.27
C GLY A 14 41.60 23.40 14.51
N LEU A 15 40.79 23.18 15.49
CA LEU A 15 40.72 23.84 16.79
C LEU A 15 40.53 25.39 16.81
N LEU A 16 39.48 25.78 17.55
CA LEU A 16 39.33 26.93 18.44
C LEU A 16 38.82 28.26 17.89
N CYS A 17 37.63 28.58 18.38
CA CYS A 17 37.19 29.79 19.12
C CYS A 17 35.65 29.73 19.20
N GLY A 18 34.93 29.65 20.27
CA GLY A 18 35.13 30.24 21.60
C GLY A 18 34.30 31.52 21.69
N CYS A 19 33.02 31.40 22.08
CA CYS A 19 32.37 32.51 22.80
C CYS A 19 31.34 31.93 23.78
N ALA A 20 31.71 32.14 25.03
CA ALA A 20 30.93 31.89 26.22
C ALA A 20 29.80 32.92 26.34
N ALA A 21 28.63 32.50 26.76
CA ALA A 21 27.61 33.36 27.32
C ALA A 21 27.20 32.80 28.68
N GLN A 22 27.29 33.67 29.63
CA GLN A 22 27.24 33.56 31.07
C GLN A 22 25.95 32.98 31.61
N VAL A 23 26.14 32.12 32.59
CA VAL A 23 25.16 31.78 33.64
C VAL A 23 25.17 32.89 34.68
N GLN A 24 24.00 33.34 35.14
CA GLN A 24 23.84 34.01 36.41
C GLN A 24 22.62 33.48 37.16
N PRO A 25 22.61 33.62 38.52
CA PRO A 25 22.10 32.56 39.37
C PRO A 25 20.76 32.87 40.07
N ASP A 26 20.26 31.83 40.69
CA ASP A 26 19.30 31.65 41.77
C ASP A 26 18.71 32.88 42.42
N VAL A 27 17.39 32.88 42.47
CA VAL A 27 16.61 33.57 43.50
C VAL A 27 15.82 32.53 44.30
N LEU A 28 16.30 32.26 45.49
CA LEU A 28 15.64 31.54 46.56
C LEU A 28 14.37 32.30 46.97
N HIS A 29 13.23 31.68 47.01
CA HIS A 29 12.08 32.11 47.74
C HIS A 29 11.82 31.16 48.92
N GLU A 30 11.89 31.76 50.10
CA GLU A 30 11.64 31.22 51.43
C GLU A 30 10.23 30.63 51.56
N ALA A 31 10.13 29.54 52.31
CA ALA A 31 8.89 28.96 52.78
C ALA A 31 8.36 29.73 54.02
N PRO A 32 7.05 29.91 54.18
CA PRO A 32 6.45 30.45 55.39
C PRO A 32 6.30 29.34 56.47
N PRO A 33 6.23 29.76 57.76
CA PRO A 33 6.46 28.90 58.94
C PRO A 33 5.24 28.04 59.32
N GLU A 34 5.57 26.92 59.96
CA GLU A 34 4.61 26.00 60.57
C GLU A 34 3.84 26.65 61.70
N THR A 35 2.52 26.51 61.67
CA THR A 35 1.69 26.77 62.84
C THR A 35 1.38 25.50 63.60
N VAL A 36 1.88 25.46 64.82
CA VAL A 36 1.57 24.49 65.85
C VAL A 36 0.13 24.71 66.32
N SER A 37 -0.72 23.69 66.31
CA SER A 37 -2.00 23.67 67.00
C SER A 37 -2.06 22.56 68.01
N GLU A 38 -2.44 22.93 69.24
CA GLU A 38 -2.55 22.12 70.45
C GLU A 38 -3.61 21.02 70.37
N PRO A 39 -3.54 20.00 71.25
CA PRO A 39 -4.39 18.82 71.21
C PRO A 39 -5.79 19.07 71.86
N ILE A 40 -6.81 18.50 71.22
CA ILE A 40 -8.19 18.46 71.71
C ILE A 40 -8.39 17.14 72.51
N PRO A 41 -9.13 17.16 73.64
CA PRO A 41 -9.21 16.06 74.57
C PRO A 41 -10.10 14.88 74.08
N GLU A 42 -9.74 13.69 74.51
CA GLU A 42 -10.45 12.43 74.31
C GLU A 42 -11.88 12.44 74.94
N ALA A 43 -12.85 11.94 74.15
CA ALA A 43 -14.19 11.57 74.61
C ALA A 43 -14.29 10.03 74.70
N PRO A 44 -15.15 9.47 75.59
CA PRO A 44 -15.00 8.11 76.03
C PRO A 44 -15.45 7.04 75.03
N GLN A 45 -14.75 5.93 75.05
CA GLN A 45 -15.02 4.70 74.26
C GLN A 45 -16.33 4.05 74.70
N GLU A 46 -17.31 3.98 73.78
CA GLU A 46 -18.36 2.98 73.83
C GLU A 46 -17.96 1.75 73.00
N THR A 47 -17.78 0.63 73.67
CA THR A 47 -17.59 -0.68 73.06
C THR A 47 -18.88 -1.14 72.44
N ARG A 48 -18.95 -1.10 71.10
CA ARG A 48 -19.90 -1.86 70.30
C ARG A 48 -19.12 -2.95 69.59
N GLU A 49 -19.33 -4.19 70.03
CA GLU A 49 -18.96 -5.37 69.26
C GLU A 49 -19.75 -5.34 67.92
N ASN A 50 -19.04 -5.14 66.85
CA ASN A 50 -19.57 -5.32 65.52
C ASN A 50 -19.06 -6.69 65.02
N PRO A 51 -19.96 -7.62 64.58
CA PRO A 51 -19.48 -8.89 64.08
C PRO A 51 -18.69 -8.62 62.78
N GLU A 52 -17.48 -9.19 62.70
CA GLU A 52 -16.67 -9.20 61.49
C GLU A 52 -17.49 -9.69 60.29
N PRO A 53 -17.49 -9.00 59.15
CA PRO A 53 -18.01 -9.60 57.95
C PRO A 53 -17.08 -10.75 57.57
N VAL A 54 -17.63 -11.96 57.57
CA VAL A 54 -17.04 -13.11 56.89
C VAL A 54 -16.88 -12.70 55.47
N LEU A 55 -15.65 -12.36 55.07
CA LEU A 55 -15.29 -12.29 53.66
C LEU A 55 -15.44 -13.75 53.16
N GLU A 56 -16.57 -14.06 52.50
CA GLU A 56 -16.58 -15.13 51.53
C GLU A 56 -15.42 -14.84 50.56
N GLU A 57 -14.34 -15.62 50.73
CA GLU A 57 -13.36 -15.75 49.67
C GLU A 57 -14.14 -16.12 48.41
N ALA A 58 -14.37 -15.14 47.53
CA ALA A 58 -14.77 -15.42 46.20
C ALA A 58 -13.70 -16.35 45.64
N VAL A 59 -14.06 -17.63 45.52
CA VAL A 59 -13.30 -18.58 44.71
C VAL A 59 -13.26 -17.96 43.35
N ILE A 60 -12.17 -17.31 43.02
CA ILE A 60 -11.82 -16.98 41.65
C ILE A 60 -11.63 -18.35 41.02
N GLU A 61 -12.68 -18.86 40.37
CA GLU A 61 -12.53 -19.98 39.44
C GLU A 61 -11.44 -19.51 38.45
N GLU A 62 -10.26 -20.10 38.59
CA GLU A 62 -9.27 -20.00 37.55
C GLU A 62 -9.95 -20.39 36.24
N PRO A 63 -9.82 -19.61 35.15
CA PRO A 63 -10.45 -19.97 33.90
C PRO A 63 -9.91 -21.34 33.48
N GLU A 64 -10.84 -22.32 33.47
CA GLU A 64 -10.55 -23.65 32.99
C GLU A 64 -10.06 -23.57 31.54
N GLU A 65 -8.94 -24.24 31.28
CA GLU A 65 -8.25 -24.43 30.02
C GLU A 65 -7.61 -23.16 29.43
N GLU A 66 -6.37 -22.94 29.83
CA GLU A 66 -5.40 -22.19 29.08
C GLU A 66 -5.37 -22.75 27.65
N TYR A 67 -6.06 -22.09 26.72
CA TYR A 67 -6.02 -22.46 25.30
C TYR A 67 -4.58 -22.33 24.84
N ALA A 68 -3.86 -23.44 24.80
CA ALA A 68 -2.54 -23.47 24.24
C ALA A 68 -2.67 -23.14 22.74
N LEU A 69 -2.32 -21.92 22.37
CA LEU A 69 -2.18 -21.55 20.96
C LEU A 69 -1.01 -22.33 20.38
N LEU A 70 -1.23 -23.05 19.30
CA LEU A 70 -0.22 -23.82 18.58
C LEU A 70 0.12 -23.07 17.27
N PRO A 71 1.41 -23.02 16.89
CA PRO A 71 1.80 -22.47 15.59
C PRO A 71 1.03 -23.15 14.46
N ALA A 72 0.51 -22.38 13.53
CA ALA A 72 -0.17 -22.81 12.32
C ALA A 72 0.57 -22.30 11.08
N GLU A 73 0.10 -22.69 9.90
CA GLU A 73 0.68 -22.21 8.65
C GLU A 73 0.49 -20.69 8.51
N PRO A 74 1.55 -19.92 8.19
CA PRO A 74 1.47 -18.47 8.06
C PRO A 74 0.54 -18.07 6.91
N VAL A 75 0.06 -16.82 6.95
CA VAL A 75 -0.84 -16.24 5.96
C VAL A 75 -0.31 -14.90 5.50
N TRP A 76 -0.44 -14.57 4.23
CA TRP A 76 -0.28 -13.20 3.75
C TRP A 76 -1.49 -12.35 4.19
N LEU A 77 -1.36 -11.61 5.28
CA LEU A 77 -2.37 -10.68 5.74
C LEU A 77 -2.06 -9.29 5.16
N LEU A 78 -2.89 -8.85 4.23
CA LEU A 78 -2.75 -7.54 3.56
C LEU A 78 -1.33 -7.26 3.04
N GLY A 79 -0.70 -8.27 2.42
CA GLY A 79 0.64 -8.18 1.85
C GLY A 79 1.80 -8.44 2.83
N ARG A 80 1.52 -8.69 4.10
CA ARG A 80 2.53 -9.03 5.12
C ARG A 80 2.41 -10.50 5.52
N LEU A 81 3.52 -11.22 5.47
CA LEU A 81 3.54 -12.60 5.97
C LEU A 81 3.38 -12.58 7.49
N THR A 82 2.26 -13.09 7.97
CA THR A 82 1.84 -13.05 9.37
C THR A 82 1.84 -14.45 9.94
N GLU A 83 2.47 -14.63 11.09
CA GLU A 83 2.41 -15.87 11.87
C GLU A 83 0.99 -16.09 12.38
N ILE A 84 0.48 -17.29 12.19
CA ILE A 84 -0.85 -17.71 12.63
C ILE A 84 -0.72 -18.76 13.72
N TRP A 85 -1.62 -18.67 14.67
CA TRP A 85 -1.75 -19.58 15.78
C TRP A 85 -3.13 -20.24 15.73
N SER A 86 -3.27 -21.45 16.23
CA SER A 86 -4.53 -22.18 16.22
C SER A 86 -4.89 -22.73 17.60
N ALA A 87 -6.18 -22.68 17.93
CA ALA A 87 -6.79 -23.39 19.05
C ALA A 87 -8.03 -24.09 18.52
N GLY A 88 -7.97 -25.41 18.36
CA GLY A 88 -9.00 -26.18 17.65
C GLY A 88 -9.11 -25.75 16.17
N GLU A 89 -10.31 -25.38 15.75
CA GLU A 89 -10.59 -24.91 14.38
C GLU A 89 -10.37 -23.38 14.22
N MET A 90 -10.20 -22.65 15.31
CA MET A 90 -10.03 -21.21 15.28
C MET A 90 -8.57 -20.84 14.98
N GLN A 91 -8.40 -19.83 14.10
CA GLN A 91 -7.11 -19.24 13.76
C GLN A 91 -7.00 -17.84 14.37
N TRP A 92 -5.81 -17.52 14.87
CA TRP A 92 -5.51 -16.32 15.62
C TRP A 92 -4.27 -15.65 15.04
N ALA A 93 -4.28 -14.33 15.00
CA ALA A 93 -3.10 -13.53 14.67
C ALA A 93 -2.77 -12.60 15.85
N GLU A 94 -1.49 -12.34 16.06
CA GLU A 94 -1.05 -11.37 17.05
C GLU A 94 -1.58 -9.98 16.70
N ARG A 95 -2.19 -9.29 17.68
CA ARG A 95 -2.88 -8.00 17.49
C ARG A 95 -1.95 -6.93 16.90
N GLY A 96 -0.69 -6.86 17.34
CA GLY A 96 0.31 -5.93 16.81
C GLY A 96 0.59 -6.17 15.34
N SER A 97 0.74 -7.44 14.94
CA SER A 97 0.95 -7.83 13.54
C SER A 97 -0.26 -7.47 12.66
N VAL A 98 -1.49 -7.65 13.18
CA VAL A 98 -2.71 -7.22 12.47
C VAL A 98 -2.74 -5.70 12.30
N LEU A 99 -2.44 -4.94 13.37
CA LEU A 99 -2.42 -3.47 13.31
C LEU A 99 -1.43 -2.97 12.25
N GLU A 100 -0.24 -3.55 12.19
CA GLU A 100 0.74 -3.22 11.15
C GLU A 100 0.26 -3.57 9.74
N ALA A 101 -0.42 -4.71 9.59
CA ALA A 101 -0.94 -5.15 8.28
C ALA A 101 -2.07 -4.25 7.76
N ILE A 102 -2.96 -3.75 8.63
CA ILE A 102 -4.08 -2.88 8.24
C ILE A 102 -3.69 -1.41 8.06
N ALA A 103 -2.54 -0.97 8.56
CA ALA A 103 -2.09 0.43 8.46
C ALA A 103 -2.13 1.01 7.03
N PRO A 104 -1.74 0.28 5.97
CA PRO A 104 -1.83 0.77 4.60
C PRO A 104 -3.26 1.02 4.09
N LEU A 105 -4.29 0.48 4.74
CA LEU A 105 -5.69 0.75 4.39
C LEU A 105 -6.11 2.20 4.71
N ARG A 106 -5.31 2.90 5.56
CA ARG A 106 -5.52 4.31 5.96
C ARG A 106 -6.92 4.60 6.50
N LEU A 107 -7.47 3.65 7.24
CA LEU A 107 -8.75 3.82 7.93
C LEU A 107 -8.52 4.66 9.18
N SER A 108 -9.33 5.72 9.36
CA SER A 108 -9.19 6.66 10.48
C SER A 108 -9.48 6.04 11.85
N ASP A 109 -10.20 4.94 11.87
CA ASP A 109 -10.69 4.22 13.04
C ASP A 109 -10.15 2.78 13.15
N ALA A 110 -9.11 2.43 12.37
CA ALA A 110 -8.58 1.08 12.28
C ALA A 110 -8.18 0.48 13.65
N GLU A 111 -7.54 1.28 14.51
CA GLU A 111 -7.13 0.85 15.83
C GLU A 111 -8.33 0.63 16.75
N ALA A 112 -9.32 1.53 16.74
CA ALA A 112 -10.55 1.39 17.51
C ALA A 112 -11.37 0.16 17.07
N LEU A 113 -11.46 -0.09 15.76
CA LEU A 113 -12.11 -1.29 15.23
C LEU A 113 -11.41 -2.58 15.69
N LEU A 114 -10.09 -2.56 15.78
CA LEU A 114 -9.31 -3.70 16.26
C LEU A 114 -9.44 -3.87 17.78
N ASP A 115 -9.58 -2.78 18.55
CA ASP A 115 -9.79 -2.80 19.99
C ASP A 115 -11.17 -3.38 20.39
N ASP A 116 -12.15 -3.25 19.52
CA ASP A 116 -13.49 -3.80 19.72
C ASP A 116 -13.58 -5.33 19.44
N LEU A 117 -12.52 -5.94 18.88
CA LEU A 117 -12.50 -7.38 18.63
C LEU A 117 -12.25 -8.18 19.91
N PRO A 118 -12.84 -9.39 20.03
CA PRO A 118 -12.46 -10.30 21.10
C PRO A 118 -10.99 -10.66 20.99
N PHE A 119 -10.31 -10.84 22.12
CA PHE A 119 -8.91 -11.25 22.11
C PHE A 119 -8.64 -12.27 23.22
N VAL A 120 -7.53 -12.98 23.06
CA VAL A 120 -6.94 -13.83 24.12
C VAL A 120 -5.52 -13.37 24.36
N SER A 121 -5.12 -13.30 25.64
CA SER A 121 -3.72 -13.03 25.99
C SER A 121 -2.96 -14.35 26.16
N TYR A 122 -1.89 -14.52 25.43
CA TYR A 122 -1.02 -15.69 25.47
C TYR A 122 0.45 -15.27 25.41
N MET A 123 1.30 -15.77 26.29
CA MET A 123 2.74 -15.41 26.37
C MET A 123 2.99 -13.90 26.39
N HIS A 124 2.18 -13.12 27.10
CA HIS A 124 2.24 -11.65 27.21
C HIS A 124 1.95 -10.88 25.90
N GLN A 125 1.28 -11.50 24.94
CA GLN A 125 0.82 -10.87 23.71
C GLN A 125 -0.69 -11.13 23.57
N ASP A 126 -1.38 -10.19 22.92
CA ASP A 126 -2.80 -10.31 22.63
C ASP A 126 -3.00 -10.82 21.21
N TYR A 127 -3.88 -11.77 21.06
CA TYR A 127 -4.23 -12.41 19.79
C TYR A 127 -5.71 -12.20 19.49
N VAL A 128 -6.01 -11.87 18.25
CA VAL A 128 -7.38 -11.66 17.75
C VAL A 128 -7.76 -12.77 16.77
N PRO A 129 -9.04 -13.20 16.75
CA PRO A 129 -9.50 -14.21 15.80
C PRO A 129 -9.38 -13.70 14.36
N LEU A 130 -8.76 -14.47 13.48
CA LEU A 130 -8.56 -14.08 12.09
C LEU A 130 -9.89 -13.93 11.31
N ALA A 131 -10.93 -14.70 11.70
CA ALA A 131 -12.27 -14.57 11.14
C ALA A 131 -12.92 -13.22 11.48
N ASP A 132 -12.69 -12.68 12.68
CA ASP A 132 -13.21 -11.37 13.08
C ASP A 132 -12.46 -10.25 12.37
N VAL A 133 -11.15 -10.40 12.15
CA VAL A 133 -10.34 -9.49 11.32
C VAL A 133 -10.86 -9.48 9.89
N GLU A 134 -11.08 -10.66 9.28
CA GLU A 134 -11.68 -10.80 7.95
C GLU A 134 -12.99 -10.02 7.83
N GLN A 135 -13.91 -10.26 8.75
CA GLN A 135 -15.25 -9.66 8.74
C GLN A 135 -15.18 -8.14 8.95
N THR A 136 -14.43 -7.69 9.97
CA THR A 136 -14.36 -6.27 10.37
C THR A 136 -13.75 -5.41 9.26
N PHE A 137 -12.69 -5.88 8.63
CA PHE A 137 -12.02 -5.14 7.57
C PHE A 137 -12.54 -5.50 6.17
N GLY A 138 -13.49 -6.44 6.05
CA GLY A 138 -14.10 -6.89 4.79
C GLY A 138 -13.04 -7.43 3.85
N LEU A 139 -12.24 -8.36 4.34
CA LEU A 139 -11.18 -9.02 3.56
C LEU A 139 -11.74 -10.27 2.88
N GLU A 140 -11.03 -10.74 1.87
CA GLU A 140 -11.37 -11.96 1.13
C GLU A 140 -10.21 -12.94 1.20
N TRP A 141 -10.53 -14.21 1.47
CA TRP A 141 -9.58 -15.30 1.41
C TRP A 141 -9.23 -15.66 -0.03
N GLY A 142 -7.97 -15.99 -0.25
CA GLY A 142 -7.49 -16.62 -1.46
C GLY A 142 -6.26 -17.47 -1.19
N GLN A 143 -5.72 -18.05 -2.27
CA GLN A 143 -4.56 -18.93 -2.21
C GLN A 143 -3.64 -18.67 -3.41
N GLU A 144 -2.35 -18.52 -3.14
CA GLU A 144 -1.33 -18.41 -4.19
C GLU A 144 -1.11 -19.75 -4.91
N PRO A 145 -0.51 -19.74 -6.10
CA PRO A 145 -0.21 -20.96 -6.83
C PRO A 145 0.69 -21.95 -6.08
N ASP A 146 1.51 -21.49 -5.14
CA ASP A 146 2.36 -22.32 -4.26
C ASP A 146 1.62 -22.92 -3.07
N GLY A 147 0.34 -22.55 -2.88
CA GLY A 147 -0.53 -23.07 -1.84
C GLY A 147 -0.66 -22.17 -0.60
N LEU A 148 0.18 -21.14 -0.45
CA LEU A 148 0.10 -20.25 0.71
C LEU A 148 -1.15 -19.36 0.62
N ARG A 149 -1.92 -19.29 1.72
CA ARG A 149 -3.16 -18.51 1.76
C ARG A 149 -2.90 -17.03 1.99
N TYR A 150 -3.84 -16.21 1.57
CA TYR A 150 -3.84 -14.77 1.83
C TYR A 150 -5.22 -14.25 2.25
N LEU A 151 -5.21 -13.11 2.95
CA LEU A 151 -6.36 -12.23 3.18
C LEU A 151 -6.07 -10.88 2.55
N ALA A 152 -6.91 -10.44 1.63
CA ALA A 152 -6.73 -9.21 0.89
C ALA A 152 -8.03 -8.41 0.74
N LYS A 153 -7.90 -7.11 0.51
CA LYS A 153 -9.03 -6.19 0.32
C LYS A 153 -9.40 -6.10 -1.15
N ARG A 154 -10.68 -6.33 -1.48
CA ARG A 154 -11.23 -6.00 -2.79
C ARG A 154 -11.64 -4.54 -2.84
N LYS A 155 -11.17 -3.83 -3.85
CA LYS A 155 -11.62 -2.47 -4.13
C LYS A 155 -12.79 -2.52 -5.12
N THR A 156 -13.92 -1.99 -4.70
CA THR A 156 -15.08 -1.80 -5.58
C THR A 156 -15.00 -0.42 -6.24
N VAL A 157 -15.29 -0.36 -7.53
CA VAL A 157 -15.40 0.90 -8.26
C VAL A 157 -16.87 1.28 -8.30
N GLY A 158 -17.19 2.48 -7.82
CA GLY A 158 -18.55 3.02 -7.82
C GLY A 158 -19.10 3.29 -9.22
N GLU A 159 -20.28 3.89 -9.31
CA GLU A 159 -20.83 4.39 -10.56
C GLU A 159 -19.94 5.52 -11.10
N ILE A 160 -19.65 5.49 -12.40
CA ILE A 160 -18.77 6.46 -13.05
C ILE A 160 -19.62 7.44 -13.85
N PRO A 161 -19.55 8.75 -13.58
CA PRO A 161 -20.22 9.76 -14.38
C PRO A 161 -19.72 9.75 -15.83
N ASP A 162 -20.63 9.81 -16.79
CA ASP A 162 -20.31 9.85 -18.23
C ASP A 162 -19.85 11.23 -18.70
N GLY A 163 -19.12 11.26 -19.81
CA GLY A 163 -18.80 12.49 -20.53
C GLY A 163 -17.58 13.23 -20.03
N TYR A 164 -16.64 12.54 -19.36
CA TYR A 164 -15.35 13.10 -18.98
C TYR A 164 -14.23 12.47 -19.79
N ASN A 165 -13.35 13.30 -20.32
CA ASN A 165 -12.13 12.89 -21.00
C ASN A 165 -11.01 12.71 -19.98
N VAL A 166 -10.45 11.50 -19.93
CA VAL A 166 -9.35 11.14 -19.04
C VAL A 166 -8.23 10.53 -19.89
N PRO A 167 -7.19 11.29 -20.23
CA PRO A 167 -6.01 10.75 -20.88
C PRO A 167 -5.39 9.65 -20.02
N VAL A 168 -5.15 8.49 -20.62
CA VAL A 168 -4.44 7.37 -19.98
C VAL A 168 -3.12 7.18 -20.70
N LEU A 169 -2.02 7.44 -20.02
CA LEU A 169 -0.67 7.42 -20.57
C LEU A 169 0.00 6.08 -20.30
N MET A 170 0.62 5.49 -21.31
CA MET A 170 1.28 4.19 -21.23
C MET A 170 2.78 4.34 -21.27
N TYR A 171 3.42 4.01 -20.18
CA TYR A 171 4.87 3.92 -19.97
C TYR A 171 5.27 2.47 -19.70
N HIS A 172 6.58 2.24 -19.57
CA HIS A 172 7.16 0.99 -19.12
C HIS A 172 8.31 1.28 -18.15
N ALA A 173 9.55 1.28 -18.64
CA ALA A 173 10.75 1.57 -17.86
C ALA A 173 11.02 3.08 -17.73
N VAL A 174 11.58 3.50 -16.61
CA VAL A 174 12.00 4.89 -16.35
C VAL A 174 13.46 4.90 -15.90
N GLY A 175 14.33 5.45 -16.71
CA GLY A 175 15.76 5.51 -16.37
C GLY A 175 16.66 5.78 -17.56
N ASP A 176 17.94 5.98 -17.26
CA ASP A 176 18.97 6.28 -18.25
C ASP A 176 19.82 5.05 -18.59
N ASP A 177 19.79 4.02 -17.75
CA ASP A 177 20.43 2.72 -18.01
C ASP A 177 19.49 1.83 -18.83
N ILE A 178 19.83 1.59 -20.10
CA ILE A 178 18.99 0.86 -21.06
C ILE A 178 19.51 -0.56 -21.19
N TRP A 179 18.80 -1.49 -20.57
CA TRP A 179 19.11 -2.92 -20.59
C TRP A 179 18.21 -3.72 -21.56
N GLY A 180 17.20 -3.11 -22.17
CA GLY A 180 16.23 -3.75 -23.06
C GLY A 180 15.95 -2.93 -24.33
N TYR A 181 14.72 -3.01 -24.83
CA TYR A 181 14.28 -2.26 -26.01
C TYR A 181 14.17 -0.75 -25.67
N SER A 182 15.04 0.06 -26.25
CA SER A 182 15.25 1.44 -25.86
C SER A 182 14.01 2.35 -25.92
N ASP A 183 13.06 2.07 -26.80
CA ASP A 183 11.84 2.89 -26.93
C ASP A 183 10.90 2.75 -25.71
N LEU A 184 11.05 1.67 -24.91
CA LEU A 184 10.29 1.47 -23.68
C LEU A 184 10.79 2.34 -22.51
N PHE A 185 12.00 2.91 -22.63
CA PHE A 185 12.61 3.69 -21.56
C PHE A 185 12.33 5.17 -21.73
N VAL A 186 11.72 5.79 -20.73
CA VAL A 186 11.70 7.25 -20.62
C VAL A 186 12.83 7.66 -19.68
N SER A 187 13.68 8.62 -20.10
CA SER A 187 14.78 9.06 -19.25
C SER A 187 14.27 9.70 -17.95
N THR A 188 15.06 9.62 -16.88
CA THR A 188 14.77 10.25 -15.59
C THR A 188 14.40 11.73 -15.76
N ALA A 189 15.20 12.47 -16.55
CA ALA A 189 14.96 13.89 -16.80
C ALA A 189 13.66 14.17 -17.57
N ASN A 190 13.28 13.31 -18.53
CA ASN A 190 12.03 13.46 -19.25
C ASN A 190 10.82 13.12 -18.36
N MET A 191 10.92 12.08 -17.52
CA MET A 191 9.86 11.74 -16.59
C MET A 191 9.62 12.87 -15.58
N GLU A 192 10.70 13.40 -15.01
CA GLU A 192 10.62 14.55 -14.11
C GLU A 192 10.01 15.77 -14.80
N ALA A 193 10.45 16.09 -16.01
CA ALA A 193 9.90 17.22 -16.78
C ALA A 193 8.40 17.06 -17.07
N GLN A 194 7.92 15.84 -17.35
CA GLN A 194 6.51 15.56 -17.58
C GLN A 194 5.68 15.69 -16.29
N LEU A 195 6.14 15.14 -15.16
CA LEU A 195 5.48 15.29 -13.87
C LEU A 195 5.39 16.75 -13.43
N LYS A 196 6.50 17.47 -13.54
CA LYS A 196 6.55 18.91 -13.26
C LYS A 196 5.59 19.68 -14.15
N TRP A 197 5.55 19.38 -15.45
CA TRP A 197 4.66 20.04 -16.39
C TRP A 197 3.19 19.78 -16.04
N LEU A 198 2.81 18.56 -15.68
CA LEU A 198 1.45 18.23 -15.21
C LEU A 198 1.07 19.09 -14.00
N GLN A 199 1.92 19.15 -12.99
CA GLN A 199 1.68 19.92 -11.78
C GLN A 199 1.55 21.43 -12.07
N GLU A 200 2.48 22.01 -12.86
CA GLU A 200 2.47 23.44 -13.21
C GLU A 200 1.29 23.87 -14.07
N ASN A 201 0.66 22.92 -14.80
CA ASN A 201 -0.50 23.17 -15.65
C ASN A 201 -1.84 22.72 -15.03
N GLY A 202 -1.84 22.36 -13.74
CA GLY A 202 -3.03 22.03 -12.97
C GLY A 202 -3.68 20.71 -13.37
N TYR A 203 -2.89 19.72 -13.84
CA TYR A 203 -3.36 18.36 -14.02
C TYR A 203 -3.30 17.60 -12.71
N GLU A 204 -4.27 16.71 -12.52
CA GLU A 204 -4.39 15.88 -11.34
C GLU A 204 -4.23 14.42 -11.75
N THR A 205 -3.19 13.76 -11.24
CA THR A 205 -2.98 12.35 -11.49
C THR A 205 -3.92 11.53 -10.61
N ILE A 206 -4.69 10.63 -11.22
CA ILE A 206 -5.72 9.84 -10.55
C ILE A 206 -5.56 8.34 -10.82
N TRP A 207 -6.21 7.51 -10.01
CA TRP A 207 -6.36 6.07 -10.27
C TRP A 207 -7.67 5.75 -10.96
N PHE A 208 -7.82 4.54 -11.49
CA PHE A 208 -9.07 4.07 -12.08
C PHE A 208 -10.24 4.05 -11.08
N SER A 209 -9.97 3.85 -9.79
CA SER A 209 -10.99 3.94 -8.75
C SER A 209 -11.52 5.36 -8.54
N ASP A 210 -10.70 6.37 -8.80
CA ASP A 210 -11.06 7.76 -8.63
C ASP A 210 -12.03 8.24 -9.73
N LEU A 211 -12.20 7.44 -10.81
CA LEU A 211 -13.17 7.73 -11.88
C LEU A 211 -14.61 7.80 -11.38
N ALA A 212 -14.93 7.14 -10.25
CA ALA A 212 -16.25 7.26 -9.62
C ALA A 212 -16.56 8.68 -9.10
N HIS A 213 -15.53 9.52 -8.99
CA HIS A 213 -15.60 10.93 -8.56
C HIS A 213 -14.88 11.84 -9.57
N VAL A 214 -14.91 11.47 -10.85
CA VAL A 214 -14.16 12.18 -11.89
C VAL A 214 -14.57 13.64 -12.05
N GLU A 215 -15.80 14.00 -11.66
CA GLU A 215 -16.33 15.36 -11.63
C GLU A 215 -15.61 16.29 -10.64
N ASP A 216 -14.93 15.73 -9.64
CA ASP A 216 -14.18 16.51 -8.64
C ASP A 216 -12.82 16.98 -9.19
N TYR A 217 -12.38 16.46 -10.35
CA TYR A 217 -11.10 16.77 -10.97
C TYR A 217 -11.27 17.68 -12.20
N GLU A 218 -10.52 18.79 -12.23
CA GLU A 218 -10.59 19.71 -13.38
C GLU A 218 -9.89 19.12 -14.62
N LYS A 219 -8.70 18.56 -14.44
CA LYS A 219 -7.87 17.97 -15.51
C LYS A 219 -7.31 16.60 -15.09
N PRO A 220 -8.17 15.58 -14.98
CA PRO A 220 -7.73 14.25 -14.58
C PRO A 220 -6.83 13.60 -15.64
N VAL A 221 -5.77 12.90 -15.21
CA VAL A 221 -4.89 12.08 -16.05
C VAL A 221 -4.50 10.81 -15.30
N ILE A 222 -4.44 9.68 -16.00
CA ILE A 222 -3.98 8.41 -15.42
C ILE A 222 -2.61 8.08 -16.01
N LEU A 223 -1.62 7.91 -15.14
CA LEU A 223 -0.28 7.43 -15.50
C LEU A 223 -0.24 5.92 -15.31
N THR A 224 0.10 5.17 -16.37
CA THR A 224 0.21 3.70 -16.30
C THR A 224 1.60 3.24 -16.71
N PHE A 225 2.15 2.26 -15.98
CA PHE A 225 3.46 1.68 -16.23
C PHE A 225 3.32 0.17 -16.35
N ASP A 226 3.78 -0.40 -17.45
CA ASP A 226 3.61 -1.83 -17.72
C ASP A 226 4.84 -2.63 -17.27
N ASP A 227 4.67 -3.95 -17.09
CA ASP A 227 5.67 -4.96 -16.84
C ASP A 227 6.25 -5.04 -15.41
N GLY A 228 6.08 -4.03 -14.57
CA GLY A 228 6.59 -4.04 -13.19
C GLY A 228 8.13 -4.06 -13.10
N TYR A 229 8.80 -3.22 -13.88
CA TYR A 229 10.26 -3.09 -13.87
C TYR A 229 10.79 -2.52 -12.55
N ASP A 230 12.01 -2.92 -12.15
CA ASP A 230 12.65 -2.48 -10.90
C ASP A 230 12.98 -0.98 -10.86
N ASP A 231 13.15 -0.35 -12.02
CA ASP A 231 13.30 1.09 -12.13
C ASP A 231 12.01 1.87 -11.78
N ASN A 232 10.86 1.23 -11.82
CA ASN A 232 9.62 1.84 -11.33
C ASN A 232 9.66 2.06 -9.81
N TYR A 233 10.41 1.24 -9.06
CA TYR A 233 10.68 1.46 -7.65
C TYR A 233 11.87 2.40 -7.44
N THR A 234 13.00 2.14 -8.11
CA THR A 234 14.27 2.81 -7.79
C THR A 234 14.39 4.22 -8.39
N VAL A 235 13.69 4.52 -9.48
CA VAL A 235 13.77 5.78 -10.21
C VAL A 235 12.42 6.52 -10.25
N LEU A 236 11.34 5.84 -10.65
CA LEU A 236 10.04 6.49 -10.79
C LEU A 236 9.45 6.86 -9.44
N PHE A 237 9.46 5.95 -8.46
CA PHE A 237 8.77 6.17 -7.17
C PHE A 237 9.27 7.41 -6.42
N PRO A 238 10.57 7.70 -6.28
CA PRO A 238 11.05 8.96 -5.72
C PRO A 238 10.52 10.21 -6.44
N LEU A 239 10.32 10.15 -7.75
CA LEU A 239 9.71 11.25 -8.51
C LEU A 239 8.22 11.38 -8.21
N LEU A 240 7.50 10.26 -8.10
CA LEU A 240 6.07 10.27 -7.69
C LEU A 240 5.91 10.89 -6.31
N GLU A 241 6.79 10.58 -5.35
CA GLU A 241 6.80 11.20 -4.03
C GLU A 241 7.09 12.70 -4.09
N GLN A 242 8.10 13.11 -4.86
CA GLN A 242 8.47 14.52 -5.01
C GLN A 242 7.32 15.37 -5.57
N TYR A 243 6.59 14.86 -6.55
CA TYR A 243 5.48 15.56 -7.21
C TYR A 243 4.09 15.20 -6.64
N GLN A 244 4.02 14.33 -5.62
CA GLN A 244 2.78 13.79 -5.05
C GLN A 244 1.84 13.25 -6.14
N ALA A 245 2.44 12.60 -7.14
CA ALA A 245 1.72 12.09 -8.31
C ALA A 245 1.27 10.64 -8.10
N LYS A 246 0.04 10.33 -8.46
CA LYS A 246 -0.49 8.97 -8.47
C LYS A 246 -0.13 8.25 -9.76
N ALA A 247 0.17 6.96 -9.67
CA ALA A 247 0.42 6.06 -10.80
C ALA A 247 -0.27 4.72 -10.63
N THR A 248 -0.51 4.02 -11.75
CA THR A 248 -0.93 2.62 -11.79
C THR A 248 0.19 1.81 -12.42
N ILE A 249 0.67 0.76 -11.74
CA ILE A 249 1.71 -0.12 -12.27
C ILE A 249 1.11 -1.50 -12.49
N PHE A 250 1.21 -2.00 -13.73
CA PHE A 250 0.76 -3.32 -14.14
C PHE A 250 1.90 -4.33 -13.98
N VAL A 251 1.78 -5.24 -13.03
CA VAL A 251 2.82 -6.19 -12.67
C VAL A 251 2.48 -7.57 -13.23
N ILE A 252 3.47 -8.22 -13.83
CA ILE A 252 3.39 -9.62 -14.28
C ILE A 252 3.52 -10.52 -13.06
N GLY A 253 2.48 -11.31 -12.75
CA GLY A 253 2.36 -12.01 -11.48
C GLY A 253 3.52 -12.96 -11.15
N ASN A 254 3.98 -13.76 -12.12
CA ASN A 254 5.09 -14.70 -11.92
C ASN A 254 6.49 -14.10 -12.13
N ALA A 255 6.57 -12.81 -12.48
CA ALA A 255 7.86 -12.19 -12.79
C ALA A 255 8.47 -11.44 -11.59
N MET A 256 7.72 -11.22 -10.50
CA MET A 256 8.25 -10.57 -9.31
C MET A 256 9.55 -11.21 -8.81
N GLY A 257 10.57 -10.40 -8.54
CA GLY A 257 11.90 -10.84 -8.11
C GLY A 257 12.79 -11.42 -9.21
N SER A 258 12.33 -11.49 -10.46
CA SER A 258 13.20 -11.87 -11.59
C SER A 258 14.06 -10.68 -12.04
N THR A 259 15.00 -10.93 -12.96
CA THR A 259 15.93 -9.90 -13.46
C THR A 259 15.17 -8.67 -14.02
N HIS A 260 15.55 -7.49 -13.57
CA HIS A 260 14.92 -6.20 -13.91
C HIS A 260 13.43 -6.09 -13.56
N LYS A 261 12.96 -6.87 -12.59
CA LYS A 261 11.60 -6.79 -12.06
C LYS A 261 11.62 -6.47 -10.58
N MET A 262 10.63 -5.72 -10.13
CA MET A 262 10.47 -5.42 -8.71
C MET A 262 10.34 -6.70 -7.88
N THR A 263 10.92 -6.69 -6.68
CA THR A 263 10.68 -7.75 -5.69
C THR A 263 9.28 -7.62 -5.09
N ARG A 264 8.83 -8.67 -4.38
CA ARG A 264 7.54 -8.64 -3.67
C ARG A 264 7.50 -7.50 -2.64
N GLU A 265 8.59 -7.27 -1.93
CA GLU A 265 8.72 -6.21 -0.92
C GLU A 265 8.59 -4.83 -1.55
N GLN A 266 9.25 -4.59 -2.70
CA GLN A 266 9.13 -3.34 -3.44
C GLN A 266 7.70 -3.10 -3.94
N VAL A 267 7.04 -4.14 -4.44
CA VAL A 267 5.63 -4.09 -4.86
C VAL A 267 4.72 -3.75 -3.68
N TYR A 268 4.97 -4.35 -2.50
CA TYR A 268 4.26 -4.03 -1.26
C TYR A 268 4.44 -2.56 -0.84
N GLU A 269 5.69 -2.08 -0.80
CA GLU A 269 6.00 -0.70 -0.40
C GLU A 269 5.33 0.32 -1.30
N LEU A 270 5.34 0.08 -2.62
CA LEU A 270 4.63 0.92 -3.59
C LEU A 270 3.12 0.93 -3.32
N ALA A 271 2.50 -0.22 -3.12
CA ALA A 271 1.06 -0.32 -2.82
C ALA A 271 0.69 0.38 -1.50
N ALA A 272 1.55 0.27 -0.48
CA ALA A 272 1.36 0.89 0.83
C ALA A 272 1.57 2.41 0.82
N SER A 273 2.31 2.97 -0.15
CA SER A 273 2.66 4.38 -0.23
C SER A 273 1.45 5.32 -0.37
N GLY A 274 0.34 4.82 -0.95
CA GLY A 274 -0.84 5.63 -1.30
C GLY A 274 -0.65 6.50 -2.54
N LEU A 275 0.45 6.31 -3.29
CA LEU A 275 0.69 6.94 -4.58
C LEU A 275 0.62 5.95 -5.75
N VAL A 276 0.82 4.66 -5.49
CA VAL A 276 0.87 3.64 -6.53
C VAL A 276 -0.25 2.62 -6.35
N SER A 277 -1.01 2.38 -7.42
CA SER A 277 -1.99 1.31 -7.53
C SER A 277 -1.37 0.16 -8.31
N ILE A 278 -1.11 -0.97 -7.67
CA ILE A 278 -0.58 -2.19 -8.31
C ILE A 278 -1.74 -2.97 -8.92
N GLN A 279 -1.63 -3.29 -10.21
CA GLN A 279 -2.68 -3.90 -11.00
C GLN A 279 -2.14 -5.05 -11.88
N SER A 280 -3.05 -5.83 -12.49
CA SER A 280 -2.70 -7.06 -13.19
C SER A 280 -2.15 -6.81 -14.60
N HIS A 281 -0.99 -7.42 -14.91
CA HIS A 281 -0.49 -7.60 -16.28
C HIS A 281 -0.46 -9.07 -16.67
N THR A 282 -1.45 -9.84 -16.21
CA THR A 282 -1.58 -11.29 -16.26
C THR A 282 -0.50 -12.02 -15.45
N TYR A 283 -0.59 -13.35 -15.39
CA TYR A 283 0.37 -14.14 -14.63
C TYR A 283 1.68 -14.36 -15.40
N THR A 284 1.59 -14.71 -16.68
CA THR A 284 2.78 -15.08 -17.49
C THR A 284 3.12 -14.07 -18.60
N HIS A 285 2.34 -13.00 -18.77
CA HIS A 285 2.46 -12.08 -19.91
C HIS A 285 2.22 -12.76 -21.26
N GLY A 286 1.34 -13.75 -21.29
CA GLY A 286 1.03 -14.52 -22.50
C GLY A 286 0.11 -13.78 -23.50
N ASN A 287 0.05 -14.28 -24.74
CA ASN A 287 -0.87 -13.76 -25.76
C ASN A 287 -2.30 -14.23 -25.50
N LEU A 288 -3.09 -13.40 -24.80
CA LEU A 288 -4.47 -13.72 -24.41
C LEU A 288 -5.41 -13.97 -25.59
N SER A 289 -5.13 -13.44 -26.78
CA SER A 289 -6.01 -13.65 -27.95
C SER A 289 -5.96 -15.07 -28.50
N ALA A 290 -4.94 -15.85 -28.11
CA ALA A 290 -4.72 -17.22 -28.56
C ALA A 290 -5.08 -18.27 -27.51
N MET A 291 -5.53 -17.86 -26.32
CA MET A 291 -5.85 -18.75 -25.19
C MET A 291 -7.31 -19.18 -25.22
N ASP A 292 -7.59 -20.37 -24.72
CA ASP A 292 -8.93 -20.84 -24.41
C ASP A 292 -9.44 -20.27 -23.08
N GLU A 293 -10.68 -20.52 -22.74
CA GLU A 293 -11.31 -19.95 -21.53
C GLU A 293 -10.63 -20.43 -20.25
N GLU A 294 -10.28 -21.70 -20.17
CA GLU A 294 -9.63 -22.29 -18.99
C GLU A 294 -8.26 -21.63 -18.72
N THR A 295 -7.46 -21.47 -19.76
CA THR A 295 -6.16 -20.80 -19.69
C THR A 295 -6.30 -19.31 -19.36
N LEU A 296 -7.30 -18.61 -19.93
CA LEU A 296 -7.58 -17.20 -19.60
C LEU A 296 -7.95 -17.03 -18.14
N ARG A 297 -8.82 -17.89 -17.59
CA ARG A 297 -9.19 -17.86 -16.18
C ARG A 297 -7.97 -18.10 -15.28
N MET A 298 -7.16 -19.10 -15.60
CA MET A 298 -5.94 -19.39 -14.86
C MET A 298 -4.96 -18.20 -14.86
N GLU A 299 -4.73 -17.55 -16.00
CA GLU A 299 -3.89 -16.35 -16.10
C GLU A 299 -4.36 -15.21 -15.19
N MET A 300 -5.68 -14.97 -15.13
CA MET A 300 -6.27 -13.91 -14.33
C MET A 300 -6.30 -14.26 -12.84
N GLU A 301 -6.69 -15.48 -12.49
CA GLU A 301 -6.75 -15.97 -11.11
C GLU A 301 -5.38 -16.01 -10.46
N GLN A 302 -4.38 -16.59 -11.13
CA GLN A 302 -3.02 -16.69 -10.60
C GLN A 302 -2.35 -15.32 -10.50
N SER A 303 -2.58 -14.41 -11.46
CA SER A 303 -2.11 -13.04 -11.36
C SER A 303 -2.72 -12.33 -10.16
N ASN A 304 -4.05 -12.41 -10.01
CA ASN A 304 -4.74 -11.80 -8.89
C ASN A 304 -4.29 -12.37 -7.55
N ALA A 305 -4.09 -13.68 -7.46
CA ALA A 305 -3.60 -14.33 -6.24
C ALA A 305 -2.19 -13.84 -5.86
N ALA A 306 -1.24 -13.86 -6.80
CA ALA A 306 0.12 -13.41 -6.56
C ALA A 306 0.19 -11.93 -6.14
N LEU A 307 -0.59 -11.06 -6.80
CA LEU A 307 -0.59 -9.63 -6.50
C LEU A 307 -1.37 -9.32 -5.21
N ALA A 308 -2.48 -10.01 -4.95
CA ALA A 308 -3.23 -9.86 -3.70
C ALA A 308 -2.39 -10.27 -2.48
N ALA A 309 -1.67 -11.38 -2.57
CA ALA A 309 -0.75 -11.82 -1.53
C ALA A 309 0.43 -10.85 -1.34
N ALA A 310 0.92 -10.23 -2.42
CA ALA A 310 2.02 -9.27 -2.36
C ALA A 310 1.62 -7.90 -1.82
N THR A 311 0.40 -7.43 -2.11
CA THR A 311 -0.02 -6.05 -1.84
C THR A 311 -1.10 -5.91 -0.79
N GLY A 312 -1.79 -7.00 -0.45
CA GLY A 312 -3.02 -6.97 0.33
C GLY A 312 -4.24 -6.41 -0.41
N GLN A 313 -4.13 -6.15 -1.71
CA GLN A 313 -5.20 -5.61 -2.53
C GLN A 313 -5.44 -6.50 -3.76
N ILE A 314 -6.69 -6.93 -3.94
CA ILE A 314 -7.08 -7.70 -5.12
C ILE A 314 -7.12 -6.75 -6.32
N PRO A 315 -6.38 -7.02 -7.41
CA PRO A 315 -6.40 -6.20 -8.61
C PRO A 315 -7.81 -6.06 -9.18
N TYR A 316 -8.12 -4.87 -9.66
CA TYR A 316 -9.42 -4.55 -10.28
C TYR A 316 -9.28 -3.98 -11.70
N VAL A 317 -8.05 -3.87 -12.20
CA VAL A 317 -7.71 -3.42 -13.55
C VAL A 317 -6.76 -4.41 -14.21
N LEU A 318 -7.05 -4.79 -15.45
CA LEU A 318 -6.19 -5.62 -16.29
C LEU A 318 -5.55 -4.78 -17.39
N CYS A 319 -4.27 -4.97 -17.65
CA CYS A 319 -3.63 -4.53 -18.88
C CYS A 319 -3.37 -5.73 -19.79
N TYR A 320 -3.93 -5.74 -21.00
CA TYR A 320 -3.71 -6.82 -21.97
C TYR A 320 -2.26 -6.80 -22.46
N PRO A 321 -1.46 -7.88 -22.25
CA PRO A 321 -0.10 -7.98 -22.75
C PRO A 321 -0.03 -7.71 -24.26
N GLU A 322 0.89 -6.83 -24.67
CA GLU A 322 1.08 -6.40 -26.06
C GLU A 322 -0.21 -5.87 -26.74
N GLY A 323 -1.26 -5.59 -25.97
CA GLY A 323 -2.58 -5.24 -26.50
C GLY A 323 -3.28 -6.37 -27.23
N LYS A 324 -2.88 -7.64 -26.99
CA LYS A 324 -3.44 -8.84 -27.64
C LYS A 324 -4.57 -9.44 -26.82
N TYR A 325 -5.79 -9.26 -27.26
CA TYR A 325 -7.00 -9.80 -26.64
C TYR A 325 -8.02 -10.21 -27.68
N SER A 326 -8.98 -11.03 -27.30
CA SER A 326 -10.12 -11.48 -28.11
C SER A 326 -11.45 -11.10 -27.45
N HIS A 327 -12.57 -11.34 -28.12
CA HIS A 327 -13.89 -11.20 -27.49
C HIS A 327 -14.03 -12.11 -26.26
N LEU A 328 -13.55 -13.35 -26.36
CA LEU A 328 -13.51 -14.29 -25.22
C LEU A 328 -12.67 -13.74 -24.05
N THR A 329 -11.52 -13.16 -24.36
CA THR A 329 -10.67 -12.52 -23.32
C THR A 329 -11.44 -11.42 -22.58
N MET A 330 -12.19 -10.57 -23.30
CA MET A 330 -12.99 -9.51 -22.67
C MET A 330 -14.13 -10.07 -21.81
N GLU A 331 -14.82 -11.12 -22.27
CA GLU A 331 -15.90 -11.74 -21.49
C GLU A 331 -15.35 -12.36 -20.19
N VAL A 332 -14.24 -13.08 -20.25
CA VAL A 332 -13.59 -13.65 -19.04
C VAL A 332 -13.09 -12.55 -18.11
N ALA A 333 -12.52 -11.46 -18.64
CA ALA A 333 -12.01 -10.36 -17.83
C ALA A 333 -13.09 -9.68 -16.96
N LYS A 334 -14.36 -9.71 -17.39
CA LYS A 334 -15.49 -9.14 -16.63
C LYS A 334 -15.74 -9.83 -15.29
N ASP A 335 -15.36 -11.10 -15.17
CA ASP A 335 -15.52 -11.85 -13.92
C ASP A 335 -14.49 -11.44 -12.84
N TYR A 336 -13.38 -10.80 -13.24
CA TYR A 336 -12.24 -10.51 -12.37
C TYR A 336 -11.95 -9.02 -12.20
N TYR A 337 -12.22 -8.19 -13.22
CA TYR A 337 -11.77 -6.81 -13.27
C TYR A 337 -12.91 -5.83 -13.58
N ALA A 338 -12.77 -4.61 -13.10
CA ALA A 338 -13.66 -3.50 -13.42
C ALA A 338 -13.26 -2.79 -14.72
N PHE A 339 -11.99 -2.88 -15.10
CA PHE A 339 -11.44 -2.28 -16.34
C PHE A 339 -10.43 -3.21 -16.99
N ALA A 340 -10.29 -3.09 -18.31
CA ALA A 340 -9.19 -3.68 -19.04
C ALA A 340 -8.68 -2.74 -20.14
N LEU A 341 -7.34 -2.66 -20.27
CA LEU A 341 -6.65 -1.66 -21.07
C LEU A 341 -6.02 -2.27 -22.32
N ARG A 342 -6.17 -1.58 -23.43
CA ARG A 342 -5.46 -1.87 -24.69
C ARG A 342 -4.29 -0.92 -24.93
N MET A 343 -3.41 -1.23 -25.88
CA MET A 343 -2.24 -0.39 -26.17
C MET A 343 -2.57 0.86 -26.99
N ASN A 344 -3.57 0.79 -27.88
CA ASN A 344 -3.78 1.79 -28.90
C ASN A 344 -4.95 2.71 -28.56
N GLY A 345 -4.81 3.98 -28.89
CA GLY A 345 -5.89 4.94 -28.84
C GLY A 345 -5.41 6.29 -28.34
N TRP A 346 -6.36 7.11 -27.98
CA TRP A 346 -6.13 8.47 -27.54
C TRP A 346 -6.60 8.64 -26.10
N THR A 347 -7.60 9.46 -25.89
CA THR A 347 -8.17 9.73 -24.58
C THR A 347 -9.30 8.75 -24.29
N TYR A 348 -9.33 8.20 -23.09
CA TYR A 348 -10.50 7.50 -22.58
C TYR A 348 -11.58 8.54 -22.24
N GLN A 349 -12.80 8.31 -22.72
CA GLN A 349 -13.96 9.08 -22.29
C GLN A 349 -14.84 8.19 -21.41
N THR A 350 -15.22 8.66 -20.24
CA THR A 350 -16.14 7.92 -19.38
C THR A 350 -17.46 7.68 -20.09
N GLY A 351 -18.01 6.45 -19.95
CA GLY A 351 -19.11 5.95 -20.79
C GLY A 351 -18.66 5.06 -21.95
N MET A 352 -17.38 5.05 -22.33
CA MET A 352 -16.83 4.07 -23.27
C MET A 352 -16.74 2.68 -22.62
N ASP A 353 -16.56 1.64 -23.47
CA ASP A 353 -16.34 0.27 -23.00
C ASP A 353 -15.12 0.18 -22.08
N ARG A 354 -15.36 -0.19 -20.82
CA ARG A 354 -14.34 -0.31 -19.75
C ARG A 354 -13.33 -1.44 -20.01
N TYR A 355 -13.66 -2.38 -20.90
CA TYR A 355 -12.78 -3.51 -21.23
C TYR A 355 -11.96 -3.25 -22.51
N GLN A 356 -12.01 -2.01 -23.01
CA GLN A 356 -11.24 -1.53 -24.16
C GLN A 356 -10.67 -0.11 -23.90
N VAL A 357 -10.27 0.19 -22.67
CA VAL A 357 -9.72 1.52 -22.31
C VAL A 357 -8.50 1.82 -23.19
N PRO A 358 -8.54 2.89 -24.00
CA PRO A 358 -7.42 3.27 -24.85
C PRO A 358 -6.31 3.95 -24.04
N ARG A 359 -5.07 3.84 -24.54
CA ARG A 359 -3.91 4.50 -23.94
C ARG A 359 -3.05 5.21 -24.98
N SER A 360 -2.43 6.32 -24.58
CA SER A 360 -1.42 7.03 -25.39
C SER A 360 -0.01 6.55 -25.00
N TYR A 361 0.72 6.01 -25.97
CA TYR A 361 2.07 5.51 -25.75
C TYR A 361 3.07 6.65 -25.56
N ILE A 362 3.80 6.62 -24.46
CA ILE A 362 4.87 7.55 -24.15
C ILE A 362 6.20 6.81 -24.25
N SER A 363 7.03 7.25 -25.19
CA SER A 363 8.33 6.64 -25.47
C SER A 363 9.48 7.56 -25.10
N ARG A 364 10.70 7.05 -25.21
CA ARG A 364 11.93 7.83 -25.07
C ARG A 364 11.95 9.09 -25.95
N ARG A 365 11.27 9.05 -27.10
CA ARG A 365 11.26 10.12 -28.09
C ARG A 365 10.14 11.14 -27.91
N THR A 366 9.22 10.88 -26.96
CA THR A 366 8.09 11.76 -26.70
C THR A 366 8.60 13.10 -26.16
N ALA A 367 8.55 14.13 -27.00
CA ALA A 367 8.90 15.49 -26.58
C ALA A 367 7.80 16.10 -25.72
N ILE A 368 8.12 17.10 -24.90
CA ILE A 368 7.14 17.76 -24.01
C ILE A 368 5.97 18.40 -24.81
N TYR A 369 6.22 18.79 -26.05
CA TYR A 369 5.17 19.31 -26.95
C TYR A 369 4.13 18.21 -27.31
N ASP A 370 4.62 17.02 -27.65
CA ASP A 370 3.75 15.88 -27.97
C ASP A 370 3.02 15.39 -26.72
N PHE A 371 3.71 15.39 -25.58
CA PHE A 371 3.13 15.08 -24.27
C PHE A 371 1.95 16.00 -23.95
N ASN A 372 2.12 17.31 -24.11
CA ASN A 372 1.04 18.29 -23.95
C ASN A 372 -0.17 17.98 -24.81
N TRP A 373 0.05 17.55 -26.04
CA TRP A 373 -1.06 17.18 -26.94
C TRP A 373 -1.82 15.94 -26.46
N TYR A 374 -1.13 14.93 -25.91
CA TYR A 374 -1.77 13.73 -25.38
C TYR A 374 -2.68 14.02 -24.18
N VAL A 375 -2.30 14.95 -23.31
CA VAL A 375 -3.09 15.28 -22.11
C VAL A 375 -4.08 16.43 -22.30
N GLY A 376 -3.96 17.20 -23.38
CA GLY A 376 -4.71 18.45 -23.60
C GLY A 376 -6.22 18.30 -23.74
N GLN A 377 -6.75 17.06 -23.76
CA GLN A 377 -8.17 16.75 -23.83
C GLN A 377 -8.82 16.52 -22.45
N ALA A 378 -8.02 16.53 -21.35
CA ALA A 378 -8.50 16.22 -20.01
C ALA A 378 -9.66 17.11 -19.55
N GLY A 379 -10.59 16.54 -18.76
CA GLY A 379 -11.72 17.24 -18.18
C GLY A 379 -13.07 16.96 -18.84
N LYS A 380 -14.10 17.73 -18.50
CA LYS A 380 -15.44 17.49 -19.03
C LYS A 380 -15.47 17.59 -20.56
N ALA A 381 -16.00 16.58 -21.23
CA ALA A 381 -16.16 16.57 -22.68
C ALA A 381 -17.10 17.72 -23.12
N ARG A 382 -16.72 18.42 -24.16
CA ARG A 382 -17.50 19.55 -24.73
C ARG A 382 -18.55 19.08 -25.70
#